data_735e73ef1e96adb1be800167a7dcbdfb
#
_entry.id   735e73ef1e96adb1be800167a7dcbdfb
#
_cell.length_a   1.000
_cell.length_b   1.000
_cell.length_c   1.000
_cell.angle_alpha   90.00
_cell.angle_beta   90.00
_cell.angle_gamma   90.00
#
_symmetry.space_group_name_H-M   'P 1'
#
loop_
_entity.id
_entity.type
_entity.pdbx_description
1 polymer ?
#
loop_
_entity_poly.entity_id
_entity_poly.type
_entity_poly.pdbx_seq_one_letter_code
_entity_poly.pdbx_strand_id
1 'polypeptide(L)'
;MKTIELIGNTPMIQIGESNVYVKLEKYNLGGSVKDRAVYAMLKGAMERGEITKEHTLIEATSGNTGIALAMLGAILKLKVIIVMPETMSVERRR
;
A
#
# COMPACT_ATOMS: atom_id res chain seq x y z
N MET A 1 3.81 -6.96 -17.71
CA MET A 1 3.23 -5.96 -16.79
C MET A 1 4.14 -5.78 -15.58
N LYS A 2 4.43 -4.55 -15.24
CA LYS A 2 5.19 -4.28 -14.01
C LYS A 2 4.28 -4.44 -12.79
N THR A 3 4.83 -4.96 -11.72
CA THR A 3 4.07 -5.18 -10.48
C THR A 3 3.34 -3.93 -10.00
N ILE A 4 4.00 -2.77 -10.09
CA ILE A 4 3.44 -1.50 -9.63
C ILE A 4 2.16 -1.11 -10.38
N GLU A 5 1.97 -1.60 -11.60
CA GLU A 5 0.78 -1.31 -12.39
C GLU A 5 -0.48 -1.97 -11.85
N LEU A 6 -0.33 -2.89 -10.91
CA LEU A 6 -1.47 -3.54 -10.24
C LEU A 6 -2.08 -2.69 -9.13
N ILE A 7 -1.49 -1.53 -8.84
CA ILE A 7 -2.04 -0.58 -7.88
C ILE A 7 -3.01 0.35 -8.61
N GLY A 8 -4.22 0.47 -8.11
CA GLY A 8 -5.26 1.23 -8.77
C GLY A 8 -5.92 0.42 -9.86
N ASN A 9 -6.66 1.10 -10.72
CA ASN A 9 -7.44 0.46 -11.80
C ASN A 9 -8.29 -0.69 -11.29
N THR A 10 -8.80 -0.56 -10.07
CA THR A 10 -9.63 -1.58 -9.45
C THR A 10 -11.00 -1.64 -10.12
N PRO A 11 -11.64 -2.82 -10.15
CA PRO A 11 -12.96 -2.95 -10.75
C PRO A 11 -14.01 -2.09 -10.06
N MET A 12 -14.96 -1.61 -10.83
CA MET A 12 -16.13 -0.91 -10.30
C MET A 12 -17.37 -1.69 -10.71
N ILE A 13 -18.23 -1.97 -9.74
CA ILE A 13 -19.46 -2.71 -10.00
C ILE A 13 -20.67 -1.87 -9.63
N GLN A 14 -21.76 -2.11 -10.34
CA GLN A 14 -23.05 -1.52 -10.04
C GLN A 14 -23.80 -2.43 -9.08
N ILE A 15 -24.43 -1.85 -8.06
CA ILE A 15 -25.22 -2.63 -7.11
C ILE A 15 -26.64 -2.77 -7.66
N GLY A 16 -26.92 -3.95 -8.28
CA GLY A 16 -28.21 -4.22 -8.89
C GLY A 16 -28.51 -3.21 -9.99
N GLU A 17 -29.75 -2.70 -9.99
CA GLU A 17 -30.19 -1.67 -10.97
C GLU A 17 -30.18 -0.28 -10.33
N SER A 18 -29.54 -0.12 -9.18
CA SER A 18 -29.47 1.16 -8.46
C SER A 18 -28.46 2.11 -9.12
N ASN A 19 -28.41 3.35 -8.60
CA ASN A 19 -27.42 4.32 -9.00
C ASN A 19 -26.18 4.26 -8.10
N VAL A 20 -25.97 3.12 -7.41
CA VAL A 20 -24.85 2.92 -6.51
C VAL A 20 -23.79 2.06 -7.20
N TYR A 21 -22.55 2.57 -7.18
CA TYR A 21 -21.39 1.86 -7.73
C TYR A 21 -20.37 1.66 -6.62
N VAL A 22 -19.69 0.52 -6.64
CA VAL A 22 -18.67 0.18 -5.63
C VAL A 22 -17.35 -0.08 -6.32
N LYS A 23 -16.31 0.60 -5.81
CA LYS A 23 -14.93 0.42 -6.25
C LYS A 23 -14.31 -0.68 -5.39
N LEU A 24 -13.87 -1.77 -6.01
CA LEU A 24 -13.38 -2.94 -5.29
C LEU A 24 -11.89 -2.79 -4.98
N GLU A 25 -11.56 -1.98 -3.98
CA GLU A 25 -10.17 -1.66 -3.63
C GLU A 25 -9.38 -2.85 -3.07
N LYS A 26 -10.04 -3.92 -2.66
CA LYS A 26 -9.34 -5.15 -2.27
C LYS A 26 -8.55 -5.78 -3.43
N TYR A 27 -8.85 -5.40 -4.66
CA TYR A 27 -8.12 -5.89 -5.83
C TYR A 27 -6.83 -5.13 -6.12
N ASN A 28 -6.47 -4.13 -5.29
CA ASN A 28 -5.13 -3.57 -5.32
C ASN A 28 -4.11 -4.65 -4.95
N LEU A 29 -2.87 -4.47 -5.37
CA LEU A 29 -1.81 -5.46 -5.17
C LEU A 29 -1.64 -5.86 -3.71
N GLY A 30 -1.65 -4.91 -2.78
CA GLY A 30 -1.57 -5.17 -1.34
C GLY A 30 -2.91 -5.40 -0.67
N GLY A 31 -3.99 -5.41 -1.44
CA GLY A 31 -5.31 -5.77 -0.96
C GLY A 31 -6.16 -4.63 -0.39
N SER A 32 -5.73 -3.37 -0.50
CA SER A 32 -6.53 -2.27 0.04
C SER A 32 -6.27 -0.95 -0.69
N VAL A 33 -7.12 0.03 -0.39
CA VAL A 33 -6.98 1.39 -0.92
C VAL A 33 -5.68 2.06 -0.42
N LYS A 34 -5.12 1.59 0.68
CA LYS A 34 -3.88 2.16 1.23
C LYS A 34 -2.70 2.04 0.27
N ASP A 35 -2.72 1.08 -0.65
CA ASP A 35 -1.70 0.96 -1.69
C ASP A 35 -1.58 2.24 -2.49
N ARG A 36 -2.72 2.86 -2.85
CA ARG A 36 -2.74 4.11 -3.61
C ARG A 36 -2.08 5.26 -2.86
N ALA A 37 -2.48 5.43 -1.59
CA ALA A 37 -1.96 6.53 -0.77
C ALA A 37 -0.47 6.38 -0.52
N VAL A 38 -0.03 5.19 -0.12
CA VAL A 38 1.39 4.95 0.18
C VAL A 38 2.25 5.09 -1.07
N TYR A 39 1.78 4.54 -2.20
CA TYR A 39 2.53 4.67 -3.45
C TYR A 39 2.68 6.14 -3.87
N ALA A 40 1.60 6.92 -3.78
CA ALA A 40 1.67 8.34 -4.14
C ALA A 40 2.66 9.10 -3.25
N MET A 41 2.66 8.81 -1.96
CA MET A 41 3.58 9.45 -1.01
C MET A 41 5.03 9.09 -1.32
N LEU A 42 5.32 7.82 -1.53
CA LEU A 42 6.68 7.35 -1.80
C LEU A 42 7.18 7.87 -3.14
N LYS A 43 6.35 7.79 -4.18
CA LYS A 43 6.71 8.27 -5.51
C LYS A 43 7.04 9.77 -5.48
N GLY A 44 6.17 10.56 -4.84
CA GLY A 44 6.38 12.00 -4.71
C GLY A 44 7.66 12.33 -3.96
N ALA A 45 7.91 11.65 -2.83
CA ALA A 45 9.10 11.89 -2.03
C ALA A 45 10.38 11.51 -2.79
N MET A 46 10.34 10.41 -3.54
CA MET A 46 11.49 9.98 -4.34
C MET A 46 11.76 10.98 -5.48
N GLU A 47 10.72 11.48 -6.14
CA GLU A 47 10.86 12.46 -7.22
C GLU A 47 11.44 13.78 -6.72
N ARG A 48 11.12 14.17 -5.48
CA ARG A 48 11.65 15.38 -4.86
C ARG A 48 13.03 15.18 -4.23
N GLY A 49 13.55 13.95 -4.24
CA GLY A 49 14.83 13.64 -3.62
C GLY A 49 14.81 13.58 -2.10
N GLU A 50 13.62 13.56 -1.50
CA GLU A 50 13.47 13.47 -0.03
C GLU A 50 13.77 12.07 0.49
N ILE A 51 13.56 11.05 -0.33
CA ILE A 51 13.84 9.65 0.00
C ILE A 51 14.75 9.08 -1.06
N THR A 52 15.84 8.46 -0.64
CA THR A 52 16.74 7.74 -1.53
C THR A 52 16.95 6.33 -1.00
N LYS A 53 17.66 5.49 -1.76
CA LYS A 53 17.94 4.11 -1.35
C LYS A 53 18.81 4.02 -0.09
N GLU A 54 19.42 5.12 0.32
CA GLU A 54 20.23 5.18 1.54
C GLU A 54 19.38 5.40 2.79
N HIS A 55 18.14 5.85 2.62
CA HIS A 55 17.23 6.08 3.75
C HIS A 55 16.57 4.78 4.19
N THR A 56 16.27 4.69 5.47
CA THR A 56 15.46 3.63 6.04
C THR A 56 14.12 4.23 6.46
N LEU A 57 13.04 3.67 5.92
CA LEU A 57 11.69 4.13 6.26
C LEU A 57 11.22 3.38 7.50
N ILE A 58 10.77 4.11 8.49
CA ILE A 58 10.26 3.51 9.74
C ILE A 58 8.83 3.98 9.93
N GLU A 59 7.93 3.03 10.12
CA GLU A 59 6.50 3.32 10.31
C GLU A 59 5.93 2.48 11.44
N ALA A 60 5.25 3.14 12.36
CA ALA A 60 4.50 2.47 13.42
C ALA A 60 3.06 2.31 12.94
N THR A 61 2.70 1.12 12.52
CA THR A 61 1.40 0.88 11.91
C THR A 61 0.92 -0.53 12.22
N SER A 62 -0.37 -0.71 12.21
CA SER A 62 -0.98 -1.98 12.59
C SER A 62 -1.93 -2.53 11.53
N GLY A 63 -1.94 -1.98 10.34
CA GLY A 63 -2.94 -2.39 9.35
C GLY A 63 -2.48 -2.25 7.92
N ASN A 64 -3.42 -1.86 7.07
CA ASN A 64 -3.23 -1.81 5.62
C ASN A 64 -2.10 -0.87 5.18
N THR A 65 -1.84 0.19 5.92
CA THR A 65 -0.73 1.10 5.63
C THR A 65 0.61 0.37 5.72
N GLY A 66 0.79 -0.45 6.78
CA GLY A 66 2.01 -1.23 6.96
C GLY A 66 2.20 -2.27 5.87
N ILE A 67 1.11 -2.94 5.48
CA ILE A 67 1.14 -3.93 4.40
C ILE A 67 1.56 -3.25 3.09
N ALA A 68 0.94 -2.11 2.77
CA ALA A 68 1.26 -1.37 1.55
C ALA A 68 2.71 -0.89 1.56
N LEU A 69 3.18 -0.35 2.69
CA LEU A 69 4.55 0.15 2.79
C LEU A 69 5.59 -0.96 2.67
N ALA A 70 5.35 -2.10 3.30
CA ALA A 70 6.26 -3.25 3.21
C ALA A 70 6.35 -3.77 1.77
N MET A 71 5.20 -3.91 1.11
CA MET A 71 5.13 -4.36 -0.28
C MET A 71 5.84 -3.38 -1.22
N LEU A 72 5.51 -2.10 -1.12
CA LEU A 72 6.10 -1.07 -1.99
C LEU A 72 7.59 -0.87 -1.71
N GLY A 73 7.99 -0.99 -0.45
CA GLY A 73 9.40 -0.96 -0.11
C GLY A 73 10.20 -2.04 -0.81
N ALA A 74 9.64 -3.25 -0.86
CA ALA A 74 10.26 -4.37 -1.57
C ALA A 74 10.34 -4.10 -3.08
N ILE A 75 9.24 -3.62 -3.68
CA ILE A 75 9.18 -3.33 -5.11
C ILE A 75 10.15 -2.21 -5.50
N LEU A 76 10.20 -1.15 -4.72
CA LEU A 76 11.02 0.03 -5.00
C LEU A 76 12.45 -0.11 -4.46
N LYS A 77 12.75 -1.24 -3.82
CA LYS A 77 14.07 -1.54 -3.23
C LYS A 77 14.47 -0.53 -2.17
N LEU A 78 13.53 -0.14 -1.33
CA LEU A 78 13.74 0.72 -0.18
C LEU A 78 13.86 -0.11 1.09
N LYS A 79 14.61 0.39 2.07
CA LYS A 79 14.69 -0.26 3.38
C LYS A 79 13.49 0.19 4.21
N VAL A 80 12.73 -0.76 4.73
CA VAL A 80 11.51 -0.47 5.49
C VAL A 80 11.53 -1.26 6.81
N ILE A 81 11.22 -0.57 7.89
CA ILE A 81 11.04 -1.18 9.20
C ILE A 81 9.61 -0.87 9.66
N ILE A 82 8.83 -1.91 9.93
CA ILE A 82 7.47 -1.77 10.42
C ILE A 82 7.46 -2.12 11.91
N VAL A 83 6.95 -1.19 12.71
CA VAL A 83 6.82 -1.39 14.17
C VAL A 83 5.37 -1.69 14.47
N MET A 84 5.11 -2.82 15.12
CA MET A 84 3.76 -3.28 15.44
C MET A 84 3.63 -3.61 16.92
N PRO A 85 2.43 -3.40 17.53
CA PRO A 85 2.19 -3.85 18.89
C PRO A 85 2.18 -5.38 18.99
N GLU A 86 2.67 -5.92 20.09
CA GLU A 86 2.66 -7.37 20.33
C GLU A 86 1.23 -7.95 20.39
N THR A 87 0.27 -7.10 20.72
CA THR A 87 -1.14 -7.51 20.85
C THR A 87 -1.83 -7.75 19.51
N MET A 88 -1.15 -7.47 18.41
CA MET A 88 -1.73 -7.69 17.08
C MET A 88 -1.86 -9.17 16.75
N SER A 89 -2.82 -9.51 15.89
CA SER A 89 -3.00 -10.86 15.42
C SER A 89 -1.76 -11.36 14.67
N VAL A 90 -1.55 -12.69 14.67
CA VAL A 90 -0.41 -13.30 14.00
C VAL A 90 -0.43 -12.99 12.49
N GLU A 91 -1.61 -12.99 11.88
CA GLU A 91 -1.77 -12.70 10.45
C GLU A 91 -1.21 -11.34 10.06
N ARG A 92 -1.39 -10.34 10.93
CA ARG A 92 -0.90 -8.98 10.64
C ARG A 92 0.59 -8.82 10.82
N ARG A 93 1.23 -9.73 11.58
CA ARG A 93 2.67 -9.67 11.82
C ARG A 93 3.50 -10.41 10.78
N ARG A 94 2.85 -11.17 9.92
CA ARG A 94 3.50 -11.94 8.87
C ARG A 94 3.74 -11.16 7.59
#